data_542cb82026a6d02b4e6528077b047667
#
_entry.id   542cb82026a6d02b4e6528077b047667
#
_cell.length_a   1.000
_cell.length_b   1.000
_cell.length_c   1.000
_cell.angle_alpha   90.00
_cell.angle_beta   90.00
_cell.angle_gamma   90.00
#
_symmetry.space_group_name_H-M   'P 1'
#
loop_
_entity.id
_entity.type
_entity.pdbx_description
1 polymer ?
#
loop_
_entity_poly.entity_id
_entity_poly.type
_entity_poly.pdbx_seq_one_letter_code
_entity_poly.pdbx_strand_id
1 'polypeptide(L)'
;MKIMGHRVPSLLYVAVMVGIYAVASTVFGQAPAKSKYDGSYHGKYDGSFAGDPATGSVAFSVASGVITVTDPGQGAGTVDSSGSATFSGSLGVANVTCTFIGAFQSSSGAQQSARSSGSWSCAGSGQTGKGTWSADRQ
;
A
#
# COMPACT_ATOMS: atom_id res chain seq x y z
N MET A 1 -28.42 5.27 70.41
CA MET A 1 -27.39 4.59 69.62
C MET A 1 -27.66 4.78 68.11
N LYS A 2 -26.83 5.40 67.47
CA LYS A 2 -26.96 5.65 66.02
C LYS A 2 -25.95 4.84 65.29
N ILE A 3 -26.39 4.19 64.25
CA ILE A 3 -25.53 3.44 63.37
C ILE A 3 -25.30 4.27 62.14
N MET A 4 -24.06 4.58 61.89
CA MET A 4 -23.68 5.25 60.68
C MET A 4 -23.80 4.32 59.52
N GLY A 5 -24.70 4.61 58.62
CA GLY A 5 -24.78 3.88 57.38
C GLY A 5 -23.55 4.12 56.51
N HIS A 6 -22.90 3.06 56.20
CA HIS A 6 -21.76 3.14 55.28
C HIS A 6 -22.27 3.33 53.85
N ARG A 7 -22.18 4.53 53.39
CA ARG A 7 -22.55 4.91 51.99
C ARG A 7 -21.32 5.14 51.12
N VAL A 8 -20.33 4.30 51.25
CA VAL A 8 -19.08 4.58 50.55
C VAL A 8 -18.86 3.75 49.28
N PRO A 9 -19.60 2.69 48.96
CA PRO A 9 -19.20 1.94 47.76
C PRO A 9 -19.65 2.51 46.41
N SER A 10 -20.65 3.37 46.41
CA SER A 10 -21.24 3.81 45.13
C SER A 10 -20.34 4.75 44.29
N LEU A 11 -19.55 5.56 44.95
CA LEU A 11 -18.68 6.52 44.24
C LEU A 11 -17.44 5.88 43.60
N LEU A 12 -16.93 4.83 44.23
CA LEU A 12 -15.78 4.09 43.67
C LEU A 12 -16.18 3.26 42.45
N TYR A 13 -17.41 2.78 42.45
CA TYR A 13 -17.91 1.95 41.32
C TYR A 13 -18.13 2.77 40.06
N VAL A 14 -18.59 4.01 40.20
CA VAL A 14 -18.80 4.91 39.05
C VAL A 14 -17.47 5.34 38.40
N ALA A 15 -16.43 5.60 39.22
CA ALA A 15 -15.14 5.99 38.71
C ALA A 15 -14.45 4.88 37.89
N VAL A 16 -14.62 3.63 38.31
CA VAL A 16 -14.03 2.48 37.58
C VAL A 16 -14.74 2.25 36.26
N MET A 17 -16.06 2.44 36.19
CA MET A 17 -16.80 2.28 34.94
C MET A 17 -16.46 3.35 33.92
N VAL A 18 -16.23 4.58 34.34
CA VAL A 18 -15.84 5.67 33.43
C VAL A 18 -14.45 5.42 32.85
N GLY A 19 -13.54 4.86 33.65
CA GLY A 19 -12.20 4.53 33.19
C GLY A 19 -12.17 3.47 32.09
N ILE A 20 -13.05 2.48 32.16
CA ILE A 20 -13.12 1.41 31.18
C ILE A 20 -13.68 1.91 29.84
N TYR A 21 -14.64 2.81 29.86
CA TYR A 21 -15.18 3.39 28.63
C TYR A 21 -14.18 4.29 27.90
N ALA A 22 -13.33 4.99 28.61
CA ALA A 22 -12.32 5.84 28.01
C ALA A 22 -11.24 5.05 27.25
N VAL A 23 -10.91 3.83 27.72
CA VAL A 23 -9.93 2.97 27.05
C VAL A 23 -10.52 2.32 25.81
N ALA A 24 -11.81 1.95 25.81
CA ALA A 24 -12.46 1.32 24.67
C ALA A 24 -12.60 2.28 23.47
N SER A 25 -12.78 3.58 23.70
CA SER A 25 -12.96 4.54 22.60
C SER A 25 -11.67 4.88 21.85
N THR A 26 -10.50 4.57 22.40
CA THR A 26 -9.22 4.84 21.70
C THR A 26 -8.82 3.73 20.73
N VAL A 27 -9.43 2.55 20.78
CA VAL A 27 -9.09 1.41 19.92
C VAL A 27 -9.77 1.48 18.56
N PHE A 28 -10.92 2.15 18.45
CA PHE A 28 -11.74 2.17 17.24
C PHE A 28 -11.60 3.45 16.37
N GLY A 29 -10.76 4.39 16.75
CA GLY A 29 -10.72 5.71 16.14
C GLY A 29 -9.54 6.00 15.21
N GLN A 30 -8.67 5.03 14.91
CA GLN A 30 -7.49 5.29 14.09
C GLN A 30 -7.73 4.85 12.66
N ALA A 31 -7.82 5.85 11.75
CA ALA A 31 -7.75 5.60 10.32
C ALA A 31 -6.34 5.12 9.94
N PRO A 32 -6.19 4.28 8.88
CA PRO A 32 -4.88 3.90 8.36
C PRO A 32 -4.05 5.14 8.06
N ALA A 33 -2.81 5.17 8.51
CA ALA A 33 -1.92 6.29 8.24
C ALA A 33 -1.64 6.40 6.74
N LYS A 34 -1.70 7.61 6.20
CA LYS A 34 -1.32 7.86 4.82
C LYS A 34 0.17 7.56 4.64
N SER A 35 0.51 6.92 3.54
CA SER A 35 1.89 6.72 3.12
C SER A 35 2.41 7.97 2.43
N LYS A 36 3.71 8.27 2.63
CA LYS A 36 4.38 9.34 1.88
C LYS A 36 4.44 9.08 0.38
N TYR A 37 4.15 7.85 -0.02
CA TYR A 37 4.12 7.45 -1.43
C TYR A 37 2.72 7.49 -2.04
N ASP A 38 1.71 7.88 -1.31
CA ASP A 38 0.34 7.94 -1.81
C ASP A 38 0.23 8.87 -3.02
N GLY A 39 -0.54 8.46 -4.00
CA GLY A 39 -0.78 9.22 -5.23
C GLY A 39 -0.99 8.34 -6.45
N SER A 40 -1.11 8.97 -7.59
CA SER A 40 -1.22 8.31 -8.89
C SER A 40 0.13 8.34 -9.60
N TYR A 41 0.50 7.22 -10.20
CA TYR A 41 1.79 7.04 -10.86
C TYR A 41 1.60 6.63 -12.30
N HIS A 42 2.37 7.22 -13.20
CA HIS A 42 2.40 6.88 -14.61
C HIS A 42 3.83 6.73 -15.11
N GLY A 43 4.05 5.76 -15.95
CA GLY A 43 5.38 5.50 -16.50
C GLY A 43 5.35 4.45 -17.59
N LYS A 44 6.45 3.72 -17.68
CA LYS A 44 6.69 2.75 -18.75
C LYS A 44 7.36 1.51 -18.23
N TYR A 45 7.13 0.41 -18.92
CA TYR A 45 7.93 -0.80 -18.77
C TYR A 45 8.63 -1.12 -20.09
N ASP A 46 9.78 -1.77 -20.00
CA ASP A 46 10.61 -2.16 -21.13
C ASP A 46 11.30 -3.49 -20.83
N GLY A 47 11.40 -4.33 -21.82
CA GLY A 47 12.02 -5.63 -21.69
C GLY A 47 11.67 -6.57 -22.83
N SER A 48 11.60 -7.86 -22.53
CA SER A 48 11.25 -8.89 -23.50
C SER A 48 10.29 -9.91 -22.90
N PHE A 49 9.42 -10.47 -23.75
CA PHE A 49 8.54 -11.58 -23.39
C PHE A 49 8.56 -12.59 -24.53
N ALA A 50 8.82 -13.84 -24.21
CA ALA A 50 8.88 -14.94 -25.20
C ALA A 50 9.86 -14.66 -26.35
N GLY A 51 10.92 -13.91 -26.10
CA GLY A 51 11.93 -13.55 -27.10
C GLY A 51 11.62 -12.31 -27.91
N ASP A 52 10.44 -11.73 -27.74
CA ASP A 52 10.03 -10.52 -28.45
C ASP A 52 10.13 -9.28 -27.53
N PRO A 53 10.35 -8.09 -28.08
CA PRO A 53 10.32 -6.85 -27.30
C PRO A 53 8.94 -6.68 -26.63
N ALA A 54 8.97 -6.31 -25.34
CA ALA A 54 7.77 -6.04 -24.58
C ALA A 54 7.90 -4.66 -23.93
N THR A 55 7.16 -3.70 -24.43
CA THR A 55 7.16 -2.33 -23.94
C THR A 55 5.73 -1.81 -23.83
N GLY A 56 5.51 -0.90 -22.91
CA GLY A 56 4.20 -0.31 -22.74
C GLY A 56 4.14 0.67 -21.57
N SER A 57 2.94 1.11 -21.25
CA SER A 57 2.68 2.02 -20.15
C SER A 57 2.45 1.28 -18.84
N VAL A 58 2.77 1.95 -17.76
CA VAL A 58 2.47 1.51 -16.38
C VAL A 58 1.66 2.61 -15.71
N ALA A 59 0.55 2.24 -15.11
CA ALA A 59 -0.26 3.15 -14.32
C ALA A 59 -0.79 2.45 -13.08
N PHE A 60 -0.62 3.07 -11.94
CA PHE A 60 -1.11 2.55 -10.68
C PHE A 60 -1.35 3.68 -9.68
N SER A 61 -2.12 3.40 -8.67
CA SER A 61 -2.33 4.30 -7.53
C SER A 61 -1.81 3.68 -6.25
N VAL A 62 -1.38 4.52 -5.32
CA VAL A 62 -0.97 4.12 -3.98
C VAL A 62 -1.86 4.82 -2.97
N ALA A 63 -2.45 4.07 -2.07
CA ALA A 63 -3.27 4.59 -0.98
C ALA A 63 -2.93 3.82 0.30
N SER A 64 -2.40 4.52 1.30
CA SER A 64 -1.99 3.92 2.58
C SER A 64 -1.06 2.71 2.40
N GLY A 65 -0.12 2.80 1.45
CA GLY A 65 0.82 1.73 1.14
C GLY A 65 0.26 0.59 0.29
N VAL A 66 -1.00 0.66 -0.13
CA VAL A 66 -1.61 -0.34 -1.02
C VAL A 66 -1.52 0.14 -2.46
N ILE A 67 -0.99 -0.70 -3.33
CA ILE A 67 -0.85 -0.41 -4.75
C ILE A 67 -2.01 -1.07 -5.50
N THR A 68 -2.70 -0.30 -6.33
CA THR A 68 -3.72 -0.79 -7.26
C THR A 68 -3.27 -0.49 -8.67
N VAL A 69 -3.02 -1.53 -9.46
CA VAL A 69 -2.55 -1.41 -10.84
C VAL A 69 -3.73 -1.35 -11.79
N THR A 70 -3.70 -0.41 -12.71
CA THR A 70 -4.73 -0.25 -13.74
C THR A 70 -4.19 -0.48 -15.15
N ASP A 71 -2.87 -0.42 -15.34
CA ASP A 71 -2.21 -0.65 -16.62
C ASP A 71 -0.75 -1.09 -16.37
N PRO A 72 -0.24 -2.16 -16.97
CA PRO A 72 -0.91 -3.08 -17.88
C PRO A 72 -1.78 -4.09 -17.12
N GLY A 73 -3.05 -4.19 -17.53
CA GLY A 73 -4.00 -5.07 -16.85
C GLY A 73 -4.30 -4.63 -15.42
N GLN A 74 -5.00 -5.46 -14.68
CA GLN A 74 -5.33 -5.21 -13.28
C GLN A 74 -4.39 -5.97 -12.35
N GLY A 75 -4.03 -5.35 -11.25
CA GLY A 75 -3.17 -5.97 -10.28
C GLY A 75 -3.15 -5.21 -8.97
N ALA A 76 -2.45 -5.77 -8.01
CA ALA A 76 -2.35 -5.17 -6.68
C ALA A 76 -1.01 -5.51 -6.02
N GLY A 77 -0.66 -4.72 -5.03
CA GLY A 77 0.54 -4.93 -4.25
C GLY A 77 0.66 -3.97 -3.09
N THR A 78 1.86 -3.83 -2.59
CA THR A 78 2.14 -2.98 -1.43
C THR A 78 3.49 -2.28 -1.58
N VAL A 79 3.60 -1.14 -0.94
CA VAL A 79 4.87 -0.44 -0.70
C VAL A 79 5.01 -0.23 0.81
N ASP A 80 6.16 -0.59 1.36
CA ASP A 80 6.42 -0.43 2.78
C ASP A 80 6.96 0.98 3.11
N SER A 81 7.21 1.23 4.39
CA SER A 81 7.70 2.52 4.86
C SER A 81 9.10 2.87 4.35
N SER A 82 9.89 1.88 3.97
CA SER A 82 11.23 2.09 3.39
C SER A 82 11.20 2.37 1.89
N GLY A 83 10.05 2.21 1.25
CA GLY A 83 9.89 2.36 -0.19
C GLY A 83 10.05 1.09 -0.99
N SER A 84 10.27 -0.06 -0.36
CA SER A 84 10.29 -1.34 -1.07
C SER A 84 8.90 -1.71 -1.54
N ALA A 85 8.76 -2.02 -2.81
CA ALA A 85 7.48 -2.29 -3.43
C ALA A 85 7.46 -3.64 -4.16
N THR A 86 6.33 -4.30 -4.06
CA THR A 86 6.03 -5.51 -4.84
C THR A 86 4.58 -5.44 -5.26
N PHE A 87 4.33 -5.61 -6.54
CA PHE A 87 2.96 -5.70 -7.05
C PHE A 87 2.88 -6.67 -8.22
N SER A 88 1.69 -7.17 -8.46
CA SER A 88 1.42 -8.10 -9.54
C SER A 88 0.55 -7.43 -10.61
N GLY A 89 0.61 -7.96 -11.82
CA GLY A 89 -0.18 -7.51 -12.93
C GLY A 89 -0.07 -8.48 -14.09
N SER A 90 -0.50 -8.03 -15.26
CA SER A 90 -0.32 -8.77 -16.50
C SER A 90 0.12 -7.80 -17.59
N LEU A 91 0.73 -8.33 -18.66
CA LEU A 91 1.05 -7.50 -19.82
C LEU A 91 -0.10 -7.50 -20.85
N GLY A 92 -1.32 -7.74 -20.39
CA GLY A 92 -2.48 -7.88 -21.29
C GLY A 92 -2.54 -9.22 -21.99
N VAL A 93 -1.72 -10.18 -21.59
CA VAL A 93 -1.71 -11.54 -22.16
C VAL A 93 -2.44 -12.48 -21.21
N ALA A 94 -3.39 -13.25 -21.75
CA ALA A 94 -4.15 -14.20 -20.95
C ALA A 94 -3.25 -15.30 -20.36
N ASN A 95 -3.53 -15.70 -19.11
CA ASN A 95 -2.81 -16.76 -18.39
C ASN A 95 -1.32 -16.45 -18.14
N VAL A 96 -0.94 -15.19 -18.19
CA VAL A 96 0.41 -14.73 -17.85
C VAL A 96 0.33 -13.84 -16.61
N THR A 97 1.13 -14.16 -15.61
CA THR A 97 1.26 -13.38 -14.39
C THR A 97 2.60 -12.69 -14.36
N CYS A 98 2.59 -11.40 -14.08
CA CYS A 98 3.79 -10.60 -13.94
C CYS A 98 3.97 -10.13 -12.51
N THR A 99 5.19 -10.12 -12.04
CA THR A 99 5.58 -9.57 -10.74
C THR A 99 6.51 -8.38 -10.97
N PHE A 100 6.16 -7.26 -10.36
CA PHE A 100 6.94 -6.03 -10.39
C PHE A 100 7.54 -5.83 -9.00
N ILE A 101 8.84 -5.64 -8.94
CA ILE A 101 9.55 -5.33 -7.70
C ILE A 101 10.41 -4.10 -7.91
N GLY A 102 10.52 -3.27 -6.88
CA GLY A 102 11.32 -2.08 -7.00
C GLY A 102 11.28 -1.22 -5.76
N ALA A 103 11.61 0.04 -5.95
CA ALA A 103 11.71 1.00 -4.87
C ALA A 103 11.04 2.32 -5.25
N PHE A 104 10.39 2.91 -4.25
CA PHE A 104 9.86 4.26 -4.31
C PHE A 104 10.87 5.19 -3.64
N GLN A 105 11.12 6.32 -4.28
CA GLN A 105 11.94 7.39 -3.73
C GLN A 105 11.04 8.56 -3.38
N SER A 106 11.12 9.01 -2.14
CA SER A 106 10.43 10.23 -1.74
C SER A 106 11.11 11.45 -2.35
N SER A 107 10.31 12.41 -2.78
CA SER A 107 10.84 13.68 -3.24
C SER A 107 11.44 14.47 -2.07
N SER A 108 12.65 14.93 -2.23
CA SER A 108 13.28 15.89 -1.32
C SER A 108 13.14 17.29 -1.90
N GLY A 109 12.02 17.95 -1.60
CA GLY A 109 11.77 19.30 -2.03
C GLY A 109 10.39 19.51 -2.64
N ALA A 110 9.90 20.75 -2.62
CA ALA A 110 8.53 21.11 -2.95
C ALA A 110 8.15 20.93 -4.45
N GLN A 111 9.10 20.61 -5.31
CA GLN A 111 8.87 20.53 -6.75
C GLN A 111 9.25 19.17 -7.38
N GLN A 112 9.70 18.21 -6.60
CA GLN A 112 10.02 16.89 -7.15
C GLN A 112 8.93 15.88 -6.82
N SER A 113 8.36 15.30 -7.86
CA SER A 113 7.43 14.19 -7.71
C SER A 113 8.14 12.95 -7.24
N ALA A 114 7.47 12.14 -6.44
CA ALA A 114 8.00 10.83 -6.05
C ALA A 114 8.20 9.97 -7.30
N ARG A 115 9.27 9.20 -7.31
CA ARG A 115 9.62 8.29 -8.40
C ARG A 115 9.65 6.86 -7.92
N SER A 116 9.35 5.97 -8.83
CA SER A 116 9.45 4.55 -8.56
C SER A 116 10.08 3.85 -9.76
N SER A 117 10.84 2.82 -9.50
CA SER A 117 11.47 2.03 -10.54
C SER A 117 11.87 0.66 -10.03
N GLY A 118 12.07 -0.26 -10.93
CA GLY A 118 12.48 -1.61 -10.57
C GLY A 118 12.53 -2.54 -11.77
N SER A 119 12.37 -3.81 -11.50
CA SER A 119 12.34 -4.86 -12.50
C SER A 119 11.00 -5.57 -12.50
N TRP A 120 10.68 -6.22 -13.61
CA TRP A 120 9.51 -7.08 -13.72
C TRP A 120 9.89 -8.43 -14.32
N SER A 121 9.13 -9.44 -13.96
CA SER A 121 9.23 -10.76 -14.54
C SER A 121 7.83 -11.33 -14.73
N CYS A 122 7.64 -12.02 -15.84
CA CYS A 122 6.37 -12.68 -16.17
C CYS A 122 6.59 -14.16 -16.47
N ALA A 123 5.58 -14.95 -16.17
CA ALA A 123 5.56 -16.36 -16.52
C ALA A 123 4.11 -16.80 -16.76
N GLY A 124 3.94 -17.72 -17.69
CA GLY A 124 2.65 -18.31 -18.02
C GLY A 124 2.63 -18.85 -19.44
N SER A 125 1.74 -19.81 -19.70
CA SER A 125 1.58 -20.44 -21.03
C SER A 125 2.89 -21.00 -21.59
N GLY A 126 3.80 -21.46 -20.71
CA GLY A 126 5.12 -21.97 -21.11
C GLY A 126 6.13 -20.92 -21.55
N GLN A 127 5.82 -19.64 -21.33
CA GLN A 127 6.65 -18.51 -21.76
C GLN A 127 7.06 -17.67 -20.55
N THR A 128 8.20 -16.98 -20.69
CA THR A 128 8.74 -16.09 -19.66
C THR A 128 9.14 -14.75 -20.26
N GLY A 129 9.17 -13.75 -19.41
CA GLY A 129 9.62 -12.43 -19.77
C GLY A 129 10.25 -11.70 -18.59
N LYS A 130 11.00 -10.67 -18.88
CA LYS A 130 11.65 -9.82 -17.87
C LYS A 130 12.01 -8.48 -18.45
N GLY A 131 12.16 -7.50 -17.58
CA GLY A 131 12.57 -6.17 -17.96
C GLY A 131 12.61 -5.21 -16.79
N THR A 132 12.54 -3.93 -17.09
CA THR A 132 12.55 -2.84 -16.12
C THR A 132 11.28 -2.00 -16.26
N TRP A 133 10.97 -1.25 -15.22
CA TRP A 133 9.86 -0.31 -15.22
C TRP A 133 10.23 0.94 -14.43
N SER A 134 9.57 2.02 -14.74
CA SER A 134 9.67 3.27 -13.98
C SER A 134 8.36 4.03 -14.07
N ALA A 135 8.01 4.73 -12.99
CA ALA A 135 6.81 5.56 -12.94
C ALA A 135 7.02 6.74 -12.01
N ASP A 136 6.50 7.88 -12.39
CA ASP A 136 6.56 9.12 -11.62
C ASP A 136 5.16 9.48 -11.13
N ARG A 137 5.10 10.05 -9.92
CA ARG A 137 3.84 10.56 -9.37
C ARG A 137 3.39 11.80 -10.14
N GLN A 138 2.11 11.83 -10.48
CA GLN A 138 1.46 12.93 -11.19
C GLN A 138 1.01 14.03 -10.22
#